data_d70e865a0bc6c7de945456f875fcd159
#
_entry.id   d70e865a0bc6c7de945456f875fcd159
#
_cell.length_a   1.000
_cell.length_b   1.000
_cell.length_c   1.000
_cell.angle_alpha   90.00
_cell.angle_beta   90.00
_cell.angle_gamma   90.00
#
_symmetry.space_group_name_H-M   'P 1'
#
loop_
_entity.id
_entity.type
_entity.pdbx_description
1 polymer ?
#
loop_
_entity_poly.entity_id
_entity_poly.type
_entity_poly.pdbx_seq_one_letter_code
_entity_poly.pdbx_strand_id
1 'polypeptide(L)'
;MEALIRKDESAPSGIPQRWGDINWRRVERNVRAMQIRIAKATQEGDWRRVKALQRSLTRSFSAKASAVRRVTENQGKRTAGVDRELWDSPEVRWEAIGRLKRRGYRPMPLRRVFIPKSNGKERPLGIPTMLDRAMQALYLLALEPVSEGTSDPNSYGFRSNRSTADAMSQLFVSLSQKASAQWVLEADIRGCFDHISHDWLERNVPMDRAILRKWLKAGVVFQGQFQATEAGTPQGGIISPTLANVALNGLERQLVDSLRAKLGVVHTKKLKVNVVRYADDFVITGSTPEVLEHEVKPWVEEFLAIRGLSLSTEKTRIVNIAEGFDFLGWHFRKYSGRLLIKPSKKNAQAFYRKVKEAISANKTVKQEVLIRLLNPMLRGWAQYHSPVVAKATFNKMEHQIFRALFWWAKRRHREKNTEWVRKKYFASLGDRNWVFGTELVEGDGEKRWRELYSLASTPIKRHKKIRGDFNPFDPAQEMYGENLRRDRMLENMSHRKQWIKLYVDQRGLCAVCQCKITKETGWDDHHIVYRTHGGSDALGNRVLLHPNCHHQVHHHGRTVVKPVFEI
;
A
#
# COMPACT_ATOMS: atom_id res chain seq x y z
N MET A 1 -57.61 -11.29 -10.74
CA MET A 1 -56.19 -11.64 -10.58
C MET A 1 -55.37 -10.46 -11.11
N GLU A 2 -55.19 -9.44 -10.30
CA GLU A 2 -54.45 -8.23 -10.67
C GLU A 2 -52.97 -8.42 -10.36
N ALA A 3 -52.15 -8.36 -11.39
CA ALA A 3 -50.71 -8.38 -11.29
C ALA A 3 -50.23 -7.02 -10.75
N LEU A 4 -49.76 -7.01 -9.53
CA LEU A 4 -49.06 -5.87 -8.94
C LEU A 4 -47.74 -5.63 -9.68
N ILE A 5 -47.77 -4.73 -10.66
CA ILE A 5 -46.57 -4.12 -11.24
C ILE A 5 -45.95 -3.27 -10.16
N ARG A 6 -44.87 -3.76 -9.54
CA ARG A 6 -43.99 -2.94 -8.70
C ARG A 6 -43.34 -1.91 -9.62
N LYS A 7 -43.77 -0.65 -9.49
CA LYS A 7 -43.09 0.50 -10.07
C LYS A 7 -41.63 0.48 -9.57
N ASP A 8 -40.70 0.37 -10.51
CA ASP A 8 -39.32 0.77 -10.31
C ASP A 8 -39.33 2.20 -9.75
N GLU A 9 -38.97 2.35 -8.48
CA GLU A 9 -38.61 3.65 -7.96
C GLU A 9 -37.32 4.08 -8.68
N SER A 10 -37.52 4.82 -9.77
CA SER A 10 -36.47 5.56 -10.45
C SER A 10 -35.72 6.37 -9.40
N ALA A 11 -34.42 6.09 -9.25
CA ALA A 11 -33.54 6.84 -8.37
C ALA A 11 -33.78 8.34 -8.58
N PRO A 12 -33.93 9.13 -7.51
CA PRO A 12 -34.24 10.55 -7.63
C PRO A 12 -33.18 11.23 -8.52
N SER A 13 -33.65 11.81 -9.62
CA SER A 13 -32.87 12.60 -10.59
C SER A 13 -32.39 13.94 -10.00
N GLY A 14 -32.29 14.07 -8.69
CA GLY A 14 -31.90 15.25 -7.98
C GLY A 14 -30.39 15.46 -7.88
N ILE A 15 -29.96 16.71 -8.01
CA ILE A 15 -28.62 17.15 -7.62
C ILE A 15 -28.47 16.89 -6.12
N PRO A 16 -27.42 16.16 -5.66
CA PRO A 16 -27.25 15.89 -4.24
C PRO A 16 -27.12 17.21 -3.45
N GLN A 17 -27.84 17.33 -2.35
CA GLN A 17 -27.81 18.52 -1.48
C GLN A 17 -26.98 18.31 -0.21
N ARG A 18 -26.67 17.07 0.15
CA ARG A 18 -25.91 16.69 1.34
C ARG A 18 -24.94 15.57 1.01
N TRP A 19 -23.93 15.38 1.86
CA TRP A 19 -22.95 14.30 1.73
C TRP A 19 -23.59 12.91 1.62
N GLY A 20 -24.67 12.69 2.38
CA GLY A 20 -25.40 11.42 2.38
C GLY A 20 -26.17 11.11 1.09
N ASP A 21 -26.50 12.13 0.29
CA ASP A 21 -27.27 11.98 -0.95
C ASP A 21 -26.38 11.61 -2.15
N ILE A 22 -25.06 11.62 -1.96
CA ILE A 22 -24.10 11.37 -3.05
C ILE A 22 -24.21 9.91 -3.52
N ASN A 23 -24.57 9.72 -4.77
CA ASN A 23 -24.49 8.41 -5.43
C ASN A 23 -23.02 8.09 -5.78
N TRP A 24 -22.35 7.39 -4.87
CA TRP A 24 -20.93 7.06 -5.00
C TRP A 24 -20.62 6.18 -6.21
N ARG A 25 -21.52 5.28 -6.59
CA ARG A 25 -21.36 4.44 -7.80
C ARG A 25 -21.33 5.31 -9.07
N ARG A 26 -22.21 6.32 -9.16
CA ARG A 26 -22.20 7.29 -10.27
C ARG A 26 -20.92 8.13 -10.25
N VAL A 27 -20.49 8.58 -9.06
CA VAL A 27 -19.25 9.34 -8.86
C VAL A 27 -18.04 8.55 -9.37
N GLU A 28 -17.87 7.31 -8.93
CA GLU A 28 -16.76 6.44 -9.36
C GLU A 28 -16.77 6.19 -10.87
N ARG A 29 -17.94 5.90 -11.43
CA ARG A 29 -18.08 5.69 -12.88
C ARG A 29 -17.68 6.92 -13.68
N ASN A 30 -18.11 8.12 -13.25
CA ASN A 30 -17.79 9.37 -13.94
C ASN A 30 -16.28 9.67 -13.89
N VAL A 31 -15.66 9.52 -12.72
CA VAL A 31 -14.21 9.69 -12.57
C VAL A 31 -13.46 8.67 -13.43
N ARG A 32 -13.86 7.41 -13.38
CA ARG A 32 -13.23 6.32 -14.12
C ARG A 32 -13.30 6.55 -15.63
N ALA A 33 -14.46 6.96 -16.16
CA ALA A 33 -14.64 7.27 -17.59
C ALA A 33 -13.68 8.37 -18.06
N MET A 34 -13.49 9.42 -17.25
CA MET A 34 -12.54 10.48 -17.57
C MET A 34 -11.08 10.02 -17.48
N GLN A 35 -10.73 9.19 -16.49
CA GLN A 35 -9.40 8.60 -16.36
C GLN A 35 -9.03 7.72 -17.55
N ILE A 36 -9.96 6.91 -18.04
CA ILE A 36 -9.78 6.10 -19.26
C ILE A 36 -9.51 6.99 -20.48
N ARG A 37 -10.25 8.08 -20.64
CA ARG A 37 -10.03 9.03 -21.74
C ARG A 37 -8.67 9.72 -21.64
N ILE A 38 -8.21 10.07 -20.42
CA ILE A 38 -6.87 10.62 -20.19
C ILE A 38 -5.80 9.58 -20.56
N ALA A 39 -5.96 8.33 -20.11
CA ALA A 39 -5.01 7.26 -20.44
C ALA A 39 -4.91 7.01 -21.95
N LYS A 40 -6.05 6.97 -22.65
CA LYS A 40 -6.09 6.81 -24.11
C LYS A 40 -5.37 7.97 -24.82
N ALA A 41 -5.70 9.21 -24.47
CA ALA A 41 -5.03 10.39 -25.05
C ALA A 41 -3.51 10.40 -24.75
N THR A 42 -3.08 9.88 -23.58
CA THR A 42 -1.67 9.73 -23.24
C THR A 42 -0.98 8.69 -24.13
N GLN A 43 -1.62 7.56 -24.43
CA GLN A 43 -1.10 6.52 -25.33
C GLN A 43 -0.98 7.03 -26.77
N GLU A 44 -1.94 7.87 -27.20
CA GLU A 44 -1.95 8.52 -28.51
C GLU A 44 -0.94 9.70 -28.61
N GLY A 45 -0.33 10.10 -27.50
CA GLY A 45 0.60 11.26 -27.45
C GLY A 45 -0.10 12.62 -27.60
N ASP A 46 -1.43 12.67 -27.52
CA ASP A 46 -2.22 13.91 -27.64
C ASP A 46 -2.21 14.70 -26.31
N TRP A 47 -1.08 15.35 -26.05
CA TRP A 47 -0.88 16.13 -24.82
C TRP A 47 -1.82 17.33 -24.69
N ARG A 48 -2.34 17.88 -25.80
CA ARG A 48 -3.35 18.95 -25.77
C ARG A 48 -4.66 18.41 -25.19
N ARG A 49 -5.09 17.26 -25.66
CA ARG A 49 -6.28 16.57 -25.17
C ARG A 49 -6.12 16.11 -23.71
N VAL A 50 -4.96 15.56 -23.36
CA VAL A 50 -4.62 15.21 -21.96
C VAL A 50 -4.86 16.40 -21.03
N LYS A 51 -4.26 17.56 -21.33
CA LYS A 51 -4.42 18.78 -20.53
C LYS A 51 -5.87 19.25 -20.43
N ALA A 52 -6.64 19.17 -21.52
CA ALA A 52 -8.05 19.54 -21.54
C ALA A 52 -8.89 18.62 -20.65
N LEU A 53 -8.67 17.30 -20.76
CA LEU A 53 -9.36 16.28 -19.94
C LEU A 53 -9.00 16.39 -18.46
N GLN A 54 -7.74 16.63 -18.12
CA GLN A 54 -7.32 16.86 -16.73
C GLN A 54 -8.01 18.09 -16.13
N ARG A 55 -8.12 19.19 -16.88
CA ARG A 55 -8.86 20.41 -16.44
C ARG A 55 -10.34 20.11 -16.23
N SER A 56 -10.96 19.35 -17.13
CA SER A 56 -12.37 18.95 -17.01
C SER A 56 -12.60 18.09 -15.77
N LEU A 57 -11.75 17.07 -15.57
CA LEU A 57 -11.85 16.17 -14.41
C LEU A 57 -11.71 16.93 -13.09
N THR A 58 -10.68 17.78 -12.95
CA THR A 58 -10.44 18.51 -11.69
C THR A 58 -11.50 19.56 -11.37
N ARG A 59 -12.34 19.95 -12.33
CA ARG A 59 -13.49 20.83 -12.12
C ARG A 59 -14.77 20.10 -11.78
N SER A 60 -14.84 18.79 -12.10
CA SER A 60 -16.07 18.01 -11.93
C SER A 60 -16.44 17.80 -10.46
N PHE A 61 -17.73 17.82 -10.17
CA PHE A 61 -18.25 17.47 -8.85
C PHE A 61 -17.79 16.08 -8.41
N SER A 62 -17.88 15.09 -9.31
CA SER A 62 -17.51 13.70 -9.01
C SER A 62 -16.06 13.55 -8.55
N ALA A 63 -15.11 14.23 -9.21
CA ALA A 63 -13.72 14.19 -8.81
C ALA A 63 -13.46 14.87 -7.47
N LYS A 64 -14.09 16.02 -7.22
CA LYS A 64 -14.00 16.74 -5.94
C LYS A 64 -14.57 15.93 -4.79
N ALA A 65 -15.76 15.34 -4.96
CA ALA A 65 -16.36 14.46 -3.96
C ALA A 65 -15.46 13.24 -3.68
N SER A 66 -14.90 12.61 -4.71
CA SER A 66 -13.94 11.50 -4.56
C SER A 66 -12.68 11.91 -3.80
N ALA A 67 -12.15 13.12 -4.05
CA ALA A 67 -10.99 13.65 -3.37
C ALA A 67 -11.26 13.87 -1.87
N VAL A 68 -12.40 14.49 -1.52
CA VAL A 68 -12.83 14.66 -0.12
C VAL A 68 -13.01 13.29 0.56
N ARG A 69 -13.70 12.35 -0.09
CA ARG A 69 -13.89 10.99 0.41
C ARG A 69 -12.55 10.33 0.72
N ARG A 70 -11.58 10.38 -0.21
CA ARG A 70 -10.25 9.76 -0.05
C ARG A 70 -9.52 10.25 1.19
N VAL A 71 -9.54 11.54 1.49
CA VAL A 71 -8.82 12.10 2.64
C VAL A 71 -9.52 11.89 3.98
N THR A 72 -10.82 11.65 3.96
CA THR A 72 -11.63 11.38 5.15
C THR A 72 -11.79 9.88 5.47
N GLU A 73 -11.38 8.99 4.57
CA GLU A 73 -11.43 7.53 4.78
C GLU A 73 -10.07 6.92 5.13
N ASN A 74 -8.96 7.59 4.84
CA ASN A 74 -7.62 7.06 5.08
C ASN A 74 -7.20 7.11 6.57
N GLN A 75 -6.11 6.42 6.92
CA GLN A 75 -5.57 6.38 8.28
C GLN A 75 -5.16 7.76 8.81
N GLY A 76 -4.78 8.69 7.92
CA GLY A 76 -4.39 10.05 8.26
C GLY A 76 -5.57 11.01 8.57
N LYS A 77 -6.83 10.56 8.49
CA LYS A 77 -8.03 11.40 8.68
C LYS A 77 -8.10 12.13 10.02
N ARG A 78 -7.46 11.60 11.05
CA ARG A 78 -7.41 12.18 12.41
C ARG A 78 -6.17 13.05 12.67
N THR A 79 -5.34 13.29 11.65
CA THR A 79 -4.10 14.07 11.80
C THR A 79 -4.27 15.41 11.10
N ALA A 80 -4.43 16.48 11.85
CA ALA A 80 -4.57 17.83 11.32
C ALA A 80 -3.25 18.42 10.81
N GLY A 81 -3.32 19.37 9.88
CA GLY A 81 -2.21 20.21 9.41
C GLY A 81 -1.86 21.31 10.41
N VAL A 82 -1.32 22.43 9.91
CA VAL A 82 -1.00 23.62 10.71
C VAL A 82 -2.25 24.37 11.16
N ASP A 83 -3.34 24.25 10.42
CA ASP A 83 -4.66 24.85 10.68
C ASP A 83 -5.45 24.14 11.75
N ARG A 84 -5.03 22.95 12.18
CA ARG A 84 -5.73 22.08 13.13
C ARG A 84 -7.13 21.64 12.69
N GLU A 85 -7.52 21.88 11.43
CA GLU A 85 -8.83 21.51 10.88
C GLU A 85 -8.91 19.99 10.62
N LEU A 86 -10.06 19.38 10.98
CA LEU A 86 -10.42 18.00 10.64
C LEU A 86 -11.79 17.98 9.96
N TRP A 87 -12.03 17.02 9.08
CA TRP A 87 -13.29 16.83 8.35
C TRP A 87 -14.00 15.57 8.85
N ASP A 88 -14.51 15.64 10.04
CA ASP A 88 -15.10 14.50 10.76
C ASP A 88 -16.62 14.36 10.58
N SER A 89 -17.34 15.46 10.29
CA SER A 89 -18.79 15.44 10.06
C SER A 89 -19.18 15.42 8.57
N PRO A 90 -20.35 14.90 8.22
CA PRO A 90 -20.89 14.92 6.85
C PRO A 90 -21.07 16.34 6.29
N GLU A 91 -21.46 17.31 7.11
CA GLU A 91 -21.67 18.71 6.75
C GLU A 91 -20.36 19.35 6.31
N VAL A 92 -19.31 19.23 7.13
CA VAL A 92 -17.97 19.75 6.82
C VAL A 92 -17.40 19.10 5.54
N ARG A 93 -17.64 17.81 5.33
CA ARG A 93 -17.23 17.12 4.09
C ARG A 93 -17.98 17.64 2.86
N TRP A 94 -19.26 17.94 3.02
CA TRP A 94 -20.06 18.52 1.94
C TRP A 94 -19.56 19.92 1.55
N GLU A 95 -19.34 20.78 2.51
CA GLU A 95 -18.79 22.12 2.31
C GLU A 95 -17.38 22.09 1.69
N ALA A 96 -16.57 21.14 2.13
CA ALA A 96 -15.23 20.96 1.61
C ALA A 96 -15.19 20.72 0.09
N ILE A 97 -16.22 20.06 -0.51
CA ILE A 97 -16.32 19.88 -1.97
C ILE A 97 -16.31 21.24 -2.68
N GLY A 98 -17.07 22.22 -2.13
CA GLY A 98 -17.15 23.57 -2.66
C GLY A 98 -15.85 24.38 -2.54
N ARG A 99 -15.04 24.07 -1.52
CA ARG A 99 -13.73 24.71 -1.27
C ARG A 99 -12.64 24.27 -2.27
N LEU A 100 -12.79 23.11 -2.93
CA LEU A 100 -11.80 22.62 -3.92
C LEU A 100 -11.89 23.43 -5.23
N LYS A 101 -11.30 24.60 -5.23
CA LYS A 101 -11.27 25.54 -6.36
C LYS A 101 -9.84 25.89 -6.71
N ARG A 102 -9.49 25.88 -8.03
CA ARG A 102 -8.17 26.31 -8.51
C ARG A 102 -7.91 27.80 -8.29
N ARG A 103 -8.93 28.63 -8.62
CA ARG A 103 -8.86 30.10 -8.48
C ARG A 103 -8.88 30.47 -6.99
N GLY A 104 -7.98 31.32 -6.56
CA GLY A 104 -7.86 31.72 -5.16
C GLY A 104 -7.17 30.71 -4.24
N TYR A 105 -6.89 29.48 -4.70
CA TYR A 105 -6.23 28.48 -3.87
C TYR A 105 -4.78 28.89 -3.53
N ARG A 106 -4.47 28.86 -2.24
CA ARG A 106 -3.14 29.05 -1.67
C ARG A 106 -2.90 27.92 -0.65
N PRO A 107 -1.92 27.03 -0.87
CA PRO A 107 -1.59 26.01 0.10
C PRO A 107 -0.99 26.64 1.36
N MET A 108 -1.26 26.02 2.50
CA MET A 108 -0.59 26.39 3.75
C MET A 108 0.74 25.64 3.86
N PRO A 109 1.69 26.15 4.68
CA PRO A 109 2.90 25.39 5.00
C PRO A 109 2.58 24.05 5.65
N LEU A 110 3.44 23.06 5.43
CA LEU A 110 3.26 21.74 6.02
C LEU A 110 3.70 21.73 7.49
N ARG A 111 2.96 21.06 8.35
CA ARG A 111 3.37 20.82 9.74
C ARG A 111 4.46 19.75 9.78
N ARG A 112 5.67 20.11 10.17
CA ARG A 112 6.82 19.19 10.27
C ARG A 112 6.71 18.33 11.53
N VAL A 113 6.85 17.01 11.35
CA VAL A 113 7.00 16.03 12.44
C VAL A 113 8.12 15.08 12.10
N PHE A 114 8.77 14.52 13.11
CA PHE A 114 9.85 13.57 12.94
C PHE A 114 9.41 12.18 13.40
N ILE A 115 9.68 11.16 12.59
CA ILE A 115 9.39 9.76 12.91
C ILE A 115 10.71 9.00 13.04
N PRO A 116 10.94 8.27 14.15
CA PRO A 116 12.18 7.51 14.32
C PRO A 116 12.29 6.39 13.28
N LYS A 117 13.47 6.26 12.66
CA LYS A 117 13.86 5.15 11.80
C LYS A 117 14.46 4.01 12.63
N SER A 118 14.45 2.80 12.08
CA SER A 118 15.05 1.62 12.72
C SER A 118 16.57 1.72 12.97
N ASN A 119 17.26 2.66 12.34
CA ASN A 119 18.69 2.94 12.48
C ASN A 119 19.01 4.10 13.45
N GLY A 120 18.02 4.55 14.25
CA GLY A 120 18.19 5.65 15.20
C GLY A 120 18.13 7.06 14.56
N LYS A 121 18.13 7.18 13.23
CA LYS A 121 17.93 8.47 12.55
C LYS A 121 16.43 8.80 12.49
N GLU A 122 16.09 10.06 12.34
CA GLU A 122 14.71 10.52 12.17
C GLU A 122 14.36 10.69 10.71
N ARG A 123 13.07 10.49 10.39
CA ARG A 123 12.48 10.82 9.08
C ARG A 123 11.60 12.06 9.24
N PRO A 124 11.92 13.18 8.58
CA PRO A 124 11.05 14.34 8.57
C PRO A 124 9.80 14.05 7.71
N LEU A 125 8.61 14.26 8.28
CA LEU A 125 7.35 14.25 7.55
C LEU A 125 6.74 15.63 7.54
N GLY A 126 6.20 16.05 6.39
CA GLY A 126 5.40 17.25 6.25
C GLY A 126 3.92 16.90 6.14
N ILE A 127 3.12 17.32 7.11
CA ILE A 127 1.69 17.05 7.16
C ILE A 127 0.94 18.24 6.56
N PRO A 128 0.32 18.10 5.35
CA PRO A 128 -0.50 19.15 4.75
C PRO A 128 -1.84 19.31 5.50
N THR A 129 -2.52 20.46 5.31
CA THR A 129 -3.89 20.66 5.77
C THR A 129 -4.86 19.70 5.10
N MET A 130 -6.06 19.53 5.63
CA MET A 130 -7.08 18.69 5.00
C MET A 130 -7.46 19.21 3.61
N LEU A 131 -7.52 20.53 3.42
CA LEU A 131 -7.77 21.16 2.13
C LEU A 131 -6.65 20.85 1.13
N ASP A 132 -5.39 20.98 1.53
CA ASP A 132 -4.25 20.69 0.67
C ASP A 132 -4.17 19.21 0.27
N ARG A 133 -4.44 18.30 1.21
CA ARG A 133 -4.54 16.87 0.90
C ARG A 133 -5.65 16.58 -0.11
N ALA A 134 -6.82 17.19 0.05
CA ALA A 134 -7.94 17.01 -0.88
C ALA A 134 -7.63 17.61 -2.26
N MET A 135 -6.97 18.77 -2.32
CA MET A 135 -6.48 19.33 -3.58
C MET A 135 -5.44 18.41 -4.23
N GLN A 136 -4.48 17.88 -3.49
CA GLN A 136 -3.51 16.90 -4.00
C GLN A 136 -4.21 15.63 -4.49
N ALA A 137 -5.19 15.10 -3.74
CA ALA A 137 -5.97 13.94 -4.14
C ALA A 137 -6.77 14.20 -5.43
N LEU A 138 -7.34 15.39 -5.58
CA LEU A 138 -8.09 15.80 -6.77
C LEU A 138 -7.20 15.81 -8.03
N TYR A 139 -6.04 16.43 -7.95
CA TYR A 139 -5.11 16.50 -9.08
C TYR A 139 -4.43 15.14 -9.35
N LEU A 140 -4.26 14.31 -8.32
CA LEU A 140 -3.75 12.95 -8.48
C LEU A 140 -4.69 12.09 -9.33
N LEU A 141 -6.02 12.22 -9.18
CA LEU A 141 -6.98 11.52 -10.05
C LEU A 141 -6.74 11.79 -11.54
N ALA A 142 -6.26 12.97 -11.87
CA ALA A 142 -5.98 13.39 -13.24
C ALA A 142 -4.53 13.07 -13.68
N LEU A 143 -3.57 12.99 -12.76
CA LEU A 143 -2.17 12.68 -13.06
C LEU A 143 -1.91 11.17 -13.14
N GLU A 144 -2.58 10.37 -12.32
CA GLU A 144 -2.34 8.93 -12.19
C GLU A 144 -2.49 8.16 -13.52
N PRO A 145 -3.51 8.42 -14.39
CA PRO A 145 -3.60 7.77 -15.69
C PRO A 145 -2.42 8.05 -16.62
N VAL A 146 -1.86 9.26 -16.54
CA VAL A 146 -0.69 9.65 -17.33
C VAL A 146 0.56 8.97 -16.79
N SER A 147 0.75 9.02 -15.46
CA SER A 147 1.87 8.37 -14.79
C SER A 147 1.91 6.86 -15.07
N GLU A 148 0.75 6.18 -15.01
CA GLU A 148 0.68 4.74 -15.32
C GLU A 148 1.00 4.44 -16.80
N GLY A 149 0.52 5.26 -17.73
CA GLY A 149 0.78 5.09 -19.17
C GLY A 149 2.24 5.31 -19.57
N THR A 150 2.99 6.08 -18.79
CA THR A 150 4.40 6.43 -19.07
C THR A 150 5.41 5.69 -18.19
N SER A 151 4.96 4.93 -17.21
CA SER A 151 5.83 4.22 -16.27
C SER A 151 6.58 3.05 -16.91
N ASP A 152 7.80 2.81 -16.41
CA ASP A 152 8.58 1.65 -16.78
C ASP A 152 7.87 0.34 -16.35
N PRO A 153 7.98 -0.75 -17.13
CA PRO A 153 7.30 -2.02 -16.86
C PRO A 153 7.66 -2.63 -15.50
N ASN A 154 8.92 -2.53 -15.09
CA ASN A 154 9.45 -3.13 -13.88
C ASN A 154 9.60 -2.13 -12.72
N SER A 155 8.78 -1.07 -12.74
CA SER A 155 8.61 -0.12 -11.64
C SER A 155 7.35 -0.48 -10.84
N TYR A 156 7.48 -0.71 -9.53
CA TYR A 156 6.40 -1.29 -8.70
C TYR A 156 5.95 -0.41 -7.54
N GLY A 157 6.83 0.39 -6.93
CA GLY A 157 6.51 1.22 -5.77
C GLY A 157 5.48 2.31 -6.07
N PHE A 158 4.54 2.52 -5.16
CA PHE A 158 3.50 3.56 -5.21
C PHE A 158 2.56 3.51 -6.43
N ARG A 159 2.53 2.41 -7.16
CA ARG A 159 1.66 2.19 -8.30
C ARG A 159 0.51 1.27 -7.96
N SER A 160 -0.67 1.56 -8.52
CA SER A 160 -1.89 0.79 -8.28
C SER A 160 -1.74 -0.68 -8.68
N ASN A 161 -2.24 -1.59 -7.87
CA ASN A 161 -2.21 -3.04 -8.07
C ASN A 161 -0.81 -3.67 -8.14
N ARG A 162 0.25 -2.97 -7.74
CA ARG A 162 1.61 -3.49 -7.65
C ARG A 162 2.06 -3.65 -6.20
N SER A 163 2.96 -4.59 -5.95
CA SER A 163 3.43 -4.93 -4.61
C SER A 163 4.93 -5.21 -4.60
N THR A 164 5.51 -5.28 -3.41
CA THR A 164 6.90 -5.73 -3.22
C THR A 164 7.12 -7.15 -3.75
N ALA A 165 6.11 -8.03 -3.64
CA ALA A 165 6.19 -9.40 -4.15
C ALA A 165 6.25 -9.46 -5.69
N ASP A 166 5.70 -8.46 -6.40
CA ASP A 166 5.86 -8.36 -7.87
C ASP A 166 7.32 -8.03 -8.24
N ALA A 167 7.95 -7.09 -7.52
CA ALA A 167 9.37 -6.75 -7.71
C ALA A 167 10.27 -7.95 -7.41
N MET A 168 10.01 -8.66 -6.30
CA MET A 168 10.69 -9.89 -5.94
C MET A 168 10.55 -10.96 -7.02
N SER A 169 9.33 -11.16 -7.54
CA SER A 169 9.08 -12.14 -8.61
C SER A 169 9.76 -11.77 -9.92
N GLN A 170 9.88 -10.47 -10.24
CA GLN A 170 10.64 -10.01 -11.40
C GLN A 170 12.13 -10.29 -11.23
N LEU A 171 12.70 -10.04 -10.07
CA LEU A 171 14.10 -10.41 -9.79
C LEU A 171 14.33 -11.94 -9.88
N PHE A 172 13.34 -12.73 -9.42
CA PHE A 172 13.42 -14.18 -9.61
C PHE A 172 13.48 -14.56 -11.10
N VAL A 173 12.64 -13.96 -11.94
CA VAL A 173 12.64 -14.19 -13.40
C VAL A 173 14.00 -13.80 -14.00
N SER A 174 14.57 -12.66 -13.61
CA SER A 174 15.82 -12.13 -14.17
C SER A 174 17.06 -12.88 -13.72
N LEU A 175 17.02 -13.60 -12.55
CA LEU A 175 18.22 -14.16 -11.91
C LEU A 175 18.20 -15.69 -11.75
N SER A 176 17.06 -16.38 -11.95
CA SER A 176 16.90 -17.79 -11.55
C SER A 176 17.66 -18.78 -12.43
N GLN A 177 17.82 -18.50 -13.72
CA GLN A 177 18.43 -19.43 -14.67
C GLN A 177 19.96 -19.45 -14.55
N LYS A 178 20.61 -20.56 -14.96
CA LYS A 178 22.09 -20.69 -14.99
C LYS A 178 22.71 -19.58 -15.87
N ALA A 179 22.12 -19.35 -17.03
CA ALA A 179 22.57 -18.35 -18.00
C ALA A 179 22.15 -16.91 -17.67
N SER A 180 21.45 -16.62 -16.55
CA SER A 180 21.05 -15.27 -16.17
C SER A 180 22.24 -14.44 -15.66
N ALA A 181 22.03 -13.15 -15.44
CA ALA A 181 23.03 -12.25 -14.88
C ALA A 181 23.64 -12.79 -13.58
N GLN A 182 24.93 -12.56 -13.40
CA GLN A 182 25.67 -12.99 -12.21
C GLN A 182 26.02 -11.80 -11.29
N TRP A 183 25.90 -10.57 -11.79
CA TRP A 183 26.24 -9.37 -11.05
C TRP A 183 25.03 -8.46 -10.91
N VAL A 184 25.00 -7.73 -9.80
CA VAL A 184 23.87 -6.89 -9.40
C VAL A 184 24.41 -5.58 -8.83
N LEU A 185 23.92 -4.47 -9.36
CA LEU A 185 24.06 -3.15 -8.77
C LEU A 185 22.87 -2.94 -7.83
N GLU A 186 23.11 -2.98 -6.51
CA GLU A 186 22.17 -2.45 -5.50
C GLU A 186 22.34 -0.93 -5.47
N ALA A 187 21.26 -0.18 -5.63
CA ALA A 187 21.32 1.26 -5.65
C ALA A 187 20.20 1.89 -4.80
N ASP A 188 20.58 2.90 -4.04
CA ASP A 188 19.70 3.72 -3.19
C ASP A 188 19.91 5.18 -3.53
N ILE A 189 18.83 5.94 -3.70
CA ILE A 189 18.90 7.37 -4.00
C ILE A 189 18.99 8.15 -2.69
N ARG A 190 20.01 9.00 -2.58
CA ARG A 190 20.20 9.84 -1.39
C ARG A 190 19.05 10.83 -1.23
N GLY A 191 18.24 10.66 -0.17
CA GLY A 191 17.16 11.61 0.15
C GLY A 191 16.23 11.92 -1.01
N CYS A 192 15.79 10.91 -1.76
CA CYS A 192 15.03 11.09 -3.02
C CYS A 192 13.93 12.15 -2.91
N PHE A 193 13.06 12.05 -1.90
CA PHE A 193 11.96 13.00 -1.72
C PHE A 193 12.40 14.42 -1.34
N ASP A 194 13.59 14.58 -0.80
CA ASP A 194 14.09 15.86 -0.28
C ASP A 194 14.90 16.64 -1.31
N HIS A 195 15.36 15.98 -2.40
CA HIS A 195 16.31 16.58 -3.37
C HIS A 195 15.81 16.69 -4.80
N ILE A 196 14.61 16.15 -5.15
CA ILE A 196 14.11 16.29 -6.54
C ILE A 196 14.02 17.77 -6.90
N SER A 197 14.65 18.16 -8.03
CA SER A 197 14.65 19.53 -8.53
C SER A 197 13.23 20.04 -8.79
N HIS A 198 12.86 21.18 -8.19
CA HIS A 198 11.58 21.85 -8.44
C HIS A 198 11.44 22.25 -9.91
N ASP A 199 12.52 22.78 -10.50
CA ASP A 199 12.54 23.18 -11.91
C ASP A 199 12.30 22.00 -12.83
N TRP A 200 12.92 20.85 -12.53
CA TRP A 200 12.69 19.65 -13.31
C TRP A 200 11.22 19.21 -13.21
N LEU A 201 10.66 19.17 -12.00
CA LEU A 201 9.25 18.78 -11.78
C LEU A 201 8.30 19.73 -12.51
N GLU A 202 8.51 21.05 -12.43
CA GLU A 202 7.66 22.03 -13.10
C GLU A 202 7.67 21.92 -14.62
N ARG A 203 8.79 21.49 -15.21
CA ARG A 203 8.93 21.33 -16.67
C ARG A 203 8.38 20.00 -17.16
N ASN A 204 8.53 18.93 -16.39
CA ASN A 204 8.33 17.56 -16.86
C ASN A 204 7.06 16.87 -16.32
N VAL A 205 6.48 17.33 -15.20
CA VAL A 205 5.26 16.72 -14.69
C VAL A 205 4.05 17.20 -15.50
N PRO A 206 3.29 16.30 -16.14
CA PRO A 206 2.16 16.64 -17.00
C PRO A 206 0.89 16.99 -16.20
N MET A 207 0.92 18.11 -15.47
CA MET A 207 -0.21 18.64 -14.70
C MET A 207 -0.26 20.17 -14.72
N ASP A 208 -1.21 20.78 -14.01
CA ASP A 208 -1.30 22.23 -13.85
C ASP A 208 -0.05 22.78 -13.13
N ARG A 209 0.84 23.42 -13.90
CA ARG A 209 2.12 23.95 -13.41
C ARG A 209 1.94 24.94 -12.26
N ALA A 210 0.91 25.80 -12.31
CA ALA A 210 0.69 26.79 -11.27
C ALA A 210 0.31 26.16 -9.92
N ILE A 211 -0.47 25.07 -9.93
CA ILE A 211 -0.81 24.32 -8.74
C ILE A 211 0.41 23.56 -8.22
N LEU A 212 1.16 22.89 -9.10
CA LEU A 212 2.37 22.16 -8.73
C LEU A 212 3.38 23.10 -8.04
N ARG A 213 3.67 24.25 -8.66
CA ARG A 213 4.58 25.27 -8.10
C ARG A 213 4.15 25.73 -6.71
N LYS A 214 2.85 25.94 -6.48
CA LYS A 214 2.33 26.31 -5.17
C LYS A 214 2.64 25.26 -4.11
N TRP A 215 2.46 23.98 -4.41
CA TRP A 215 2.77 22.91 -3.46
C TRP A 215 4.26 22.76 -3.19
N LEU A 216 5.09 22.85 -4.21
CA LEU A 216 6.54 22.76 -4.07
C LEU A 216 7.10 23.90 -3.21
N LYS A 217 6.52 25.10 -3.32
CA LYS A 217 6.92 26.30 -2.58
C LYS A 217 6.12 26.55 -1.29
N ALA A 218 5.28 25.61 -0.84
CA ALA A 218 4.45 25.80 0.35
C ALA A 218 5.26 25.97 1.64
N GLY A 219 6.49 25.47 1.70
CA GLY A 219 7.33 25.48 2.88
C GLY A 219 6.84 24.54 3.97
N VAL A 220 7.54 24.57 5.10
CA VAL A 220 7.21 23.77 6.29
C VAL A 220 7.25 24.64 7.54
N VAL A 221 6.46 24.29 8.55
CA VAL A 221 6.50 24.90 9.89
C VAL A 221 6.96 23.84 10.90
N PHE A 222 8.00 24.18 11.64
CA PHE A 222 8.52 23.38 12.73
C PHE A 222 8.72 24.26 13.97
N GLN A 223 8.15 23.87 15.11
CA GLN A 223 8.20 24.63 16.37
C GLN A 223 7.80 26.12 16.21
N GLY A 224 6.81 26.38 15.36
CA GLY A 224 6.30 27.74 15.10
C GLY A 224 7.12 28.53 14.08
N GLN A 225 8.27 28.02 13.61
CA GLN A 225 9.12 28.69 12.63
C GLN A 225 8.85 28.19 11.21
N PHE A 226 8.69 29.11 10.27
CA PHE A 226 8.53 28.80 8.85
C PHE A 226 9.91 28.58 8.20
N GLN A 227 9.99 27.55 7.36
CA GLN A 227 11.16 27.22 6.55
C GLN A 227 10.71 27.05 5.09
N ALA A 228 11.30 27.81 4.18
CA ALA A 228 11.08 27.65 2.74
C ALA A 228 11.63 26.32 2.24
N THR A 229 11.02 25.79 1.17
CA THR A 229 11.49 24.59 0.47
C THR A 229 12.00 24.96 -0.92
N GLU A 230 13.26 24.63 -1.22
CA GLU A 230 13.91 24.94 -2.50
C GLU A 230 14.01 23.71 -3.42
N ALA A 231 13.95 22.52 -2.84
CA ALA A 231 13.97 21.24 -3.55
C ALA A 231 13.04 20.23 -2.87
N GLY A 232 12.80 19.13 -3.56
CA GLY A 232 12.08 17.99 -3.05
C GLY A 232 10.56 18.06 -3.18
N THR A 233 9.92 17.00 -2.73
CA THR A 233 8.46 16.91 -2.60
C THR A 233 8.14 16.57 -1.15
N PRO A 234 7.07 17.13 -0.56
CA PRO A 234 6.79 16.90 0.86
C PRO A 234 6.60 15.43 1.18
N GLN A 235 7.45 14.85 2.03
CA GLN A 235 7.20 13.51 2.57
C GLN A 235 5.94 13.55 3.43
N GLY A 236 4.87 12.86 2.98
CA GLY A 236 3.54 12.86 3.60
C GLY A 236 2.45 13.52 2.76
N GLY A 237 2.77 14.19 1.66
CA GLY A 237 1.81 14.63 0.65
C GLY A 237 1.21 13.45 -0.13
N ILE A 238 -0.07 13.50 -0.44
CA ILE A 238 -0.78 12.43 -1.17
C ILE A 238 -0.24 12.25 -2.60
N ILE A 239 0.18 13.33 -3.25
CA ILE A 239 0.67 13.33 -4.63
C ILE A 239 2.18 13.03 -4.71
N SER A 240 2.94 13.26 -3.64
CA SER A 240 4.40 13.19 -3.64
C SER A 240 4.98 11.84 -4.10
N PRO A 241 4.39 10.67 -3.75
CA PRO A 241 4.85 9.38 -4.28
C PRO A 241 4.75 9.28 -5.80
N THR A 242 3.69 9.85 -6.39
CA THR A 242 3.51 9.86 -7.85
C THR A 242 4.47 10.84 -8.52
N LEU A 243 4.73 12.01 -7.91
CA LEU A 243 5.74 12.95 -8.41
C LEU A 243 7.14 12.33 -8.43
N ALA A 244 7.52 11.62 -7.36
CA ALA A 244 8.78 10.87 -7.31
C ALA A 244 8.84 9.77 -8.39
N ASN A 245 7.74 9.05 -8.61
CA ASN A 245 7.67 8.06 -9.70
C ASN A 245 7.83 8.70 -11.06
N VAL A 246 7.17 9.85 -11.34
CA VAL A 246 7.32 10.58 -12.60
C VAL A 246 8.78 11.04 -12.79
N ALA A 247 9.44 11.50 -11.72
CA ALA A 247 10.85 11.87 -11.78
C ALA A 247 11.76 10.69 -12.14
N LEU A 248 11.43 9.48 -11.67
CA LEU A 248 12.25 8.29 -11.90
C LEU A 248 11.77 7.43 -13.09
N ASN A 249 10.67 7.81 -13.76
CA ASN A 249 10.20 7.12 -14.96
C ASN A 249 11.20 7.32 -16.12
N GLY A 250 11.35 6.27 -16.90
CA GLY A 250 12.30 6.20 -18.00
C GLY A 250 13.67 5.62 -17.62
N LEU A 251 13.94 5.40 -16.33
CA LEU A 251 15.21 4.79 -15.88
C LEU A 251 15.50 3.48 -16.61
N GLU A 252 14.51 2.58 -16.72
CA GLU A 252 14.65 1.30 -17.39
C GLU A 252 14.73 1.46 -18.91
N ARG A 253 13.75 2.15 -19.51
CA ARG A 253 13.68 2.28 -20.98
C ARG A 253 14.87 3.03 -21.53
N GLN A 254 15.17 4.22 -21.01
CA GLN A 254 16.24 5.09 -21.53
C GLN A 254 17.62 4.45 -21.34
N LEU A 255 17.86 3.74 -20.23
CA LEU A 255 19.09 2.97 -20.06
C LEU A 255 19.26 1.89 -21.15
N VAL A 256 18.21 1.07 -21.35
CA VAL A 256 18.24 0.00 -22.36
C VAL A 256 18.38 0.59 -23.78
N ASP A 257 17.69 1.69 -24.08
CA ASP A 257 17.75 2.34 -25.39
C ASP A 257 19.13 2.99 -25.63
N SER A 258 19.74 3.60 -24.62
CA SER A 258 21.11 4.13 -24.67
C SER A 258 22.12 3.02 -24.95
N LEU A 259 22.03 1.90 -24.24
CA LEU A 259 22.89 0.74 -24.47
C LEU A 259 22.69 0.13 -25.86
N ARG A 260 21.45 0.10 -26.36
CA ARG A 260 21.16 -0.37 -27.74
C ARG A 260 21.74 0.55 -28.81
N ALA A 261 21.64 1.86 -28.60
CA ALA A 261 22.22 2.84 -29.52
C ALA A 261 23.75 2.74 -29.57
N LYS A 262 24.39 2.51 -28.41
CA LYS A 262 25.86 2.40 -28.30
C LYS A 262 26.41 1.06 -28.83
N LEU A 263 25.76 -0.06 -28.51
CA LEU A 263 26.32 -1.41 -28.67
C LEU A 263 25.52 -2.30 -29.63
N GLY A 264 24.38 -1.83 -30.11
CA GLY A 264 23.46 -2.63 -30.93
C GLY A 264 22.62 -3.62 -30.11
N VAL A 265 21.52 -4.10 -30.70
CA VAL A 265 20.50 -4.92 -30.03
C VAL A 265 21.07 -6.25 -29.53
N VAL A 266 21.91 -6.92 -30.33
CA VAL A 266 22.45 -8.25 -29.99
C VAL A 266 23.42 -8.18 -28.81
N HIS A 267 24.32 -7.21 -28.79
CA HIS A 267 25.26 -7.02 -27.68
C HIS A 267 24.54 -6.61 -26.40
N THR A 268 23.58 -5.69 -26.48
CA THR A 268 22.78 -5.28 -25.31
C THR A 268 22.08 -6.47 -24.64
N LYS A 269 21.53 -7.42 -25.42
CA LYS A 269 20.92 -8.64 -24.84
C LYS A 269 21.94 -9.49 -24.08
N LYS A 270 23.21 -9.56 -24.56
CA LYS A 270 24.30 -10.29 -23.90
C LYS A 270 24.71 -9.66 -22.57
N LEU A 271 24.53 -8.35 -22.40
CA LEU A 271 24.84 -7.64 -21.15
C LEU A 271 23.89 -8.03 -20.00
N LYS A 272 22.72 -8.60 -20.28
CA LYS A 272 21.70 -9.03 -19.29
C LYS A 272 21.31 -7.93 -18.31
N VAL A 273 21.27 -6.69 -18.80
CA VAL A 273 20.85 -5.54 -18.02
C VAL A 273 19.33 -5.53 -17.88
N ASN A 274 18.85 -5.64 -16.64
CA ASN A 274 17.44 -5.53 -16.27
C ASN A 274 17.33 -4.60 -15.06
N VAL A 275 16.39 -3.68 -15.10
CA VAL A 275 16.12 -2.76 -13.99
C VAL A 275 14.87 -3.22 -13.25
N VAL A 276 14.91 -3.31 -11.93
CA VAL A 276 13.76 -3.58 -11.08
C VAL A 276 13.73 -2.51 -10.00
N ARG A 277 12.68 -1.68 -10.03
CA ARG A 277 12.55 -0.53 -9.13
C ARG A 277 11.32 -0.62 -8.23
N TYR A 278 11.51 -0.28 -6.97
CA TYR A 278 10.44 -0.08 -6.02
C TYR A 278 10.58 1.28 -5.32
N ALA A 279 9.89 2.30 -5.81
CA ALA A 279 10.05 3.70 -5.40
C ALA A 279 11.49 4.20 -5.67
N ASP A 280 12.19 4.58 -4.62
CA ASP A 280 13.59 5.03 -4.62
C ASP A 280 14.62 3.89 -4.52
N ASP A 281 14.21 2.70 -4.06
CA ASP A 281 15.06 1.50 -4.04
C ASP A 281 15.03 0.82 -5.42
N PHE A 282 16.18 0.51 -6.02
CA PHE A 282 16.24 -0.22 -7.27
C PHE A 282 17.48 -1.13 -7.38
N VAL A 283 17.34 -2.10 -8.25
CA VAL A 283 18.35 -3.11 -8.54
C VAL A 283 18.53 -3.20 -10.05
N ILE A 284 19.77 -3.19 -10.52
CA ILE A 284 20.11 -3.42 -11.93
C ILE A 284 21.00 -4.64 -12.03
N THR A 285 20.61 -5.60 -12.89
CA THR A 285 21.41 -6.80 -13.15
C THR A 285 22.41 -6.56 -14.28
N GLY A 286 23.50 -7.32 -14.32
CA GLY A 286 24.49 -7.25 -15.39
C GLY A 286 25.24 -8.59 -15.56
N SER A 287 25.79 -8.80 -16.74
CA SER A 287 26.59 -10.01 -17.04
C SER A 287 27.93 -10.01 -16.31
N THR A 288 28.56 -8.87 -16.19
CA THR A 288 29.86 -8.68 -15.53
C THR A 288 29.86 -7.43 -14.66
N PRO A 289 30.81 -7.30 -13.70
CA PRO A 289 30.91 -6.10 -12.86
C PRO A 289 31.33 -4.87 -13.64
N GLU A 290 32.18 -5.03 -14.68
CA GLU A 290 32.67 -3.94 -15.52
C GLU A 290 31.50 -3.27 -16.26
N VAL A 291 30.54 -4.04 -16.77
CA VAL A 291 29.32 -3.50 -17.41
C VAL A 291 28.56 -2.61 -16.43
N LEU A 292 28.44 -3.05 -15.18
CA LEU A 292 27.73 -2.29 -14.17
C LEU A 292 28.51 -1.05 -13.72
N GLU A 293 29.82 -1.13 -13.57
CA GLU A 293 30.66 -0.02 -13.11
C GLU A 293 30.91 1.04 -14.19
N HIS A 294 31.14 0.62 -15.46
CA HIS A 294 31.59 1.54 -16.49
C HIS A 294 30.49 1.98 -17.48
N GLU A 295 29.42 1.19 -17.64
CA GLU A 295 28.34 1.52 -18.56
C GLU A 295 27.06 1.92 -17.82
N VAL A 296 26.66 1.15 -16.81
CA VAL A 296 25.35 1.34 -16.16
C VAL A 296 25.39 2.44 -15.10
N LYS A 297 26.33 2.37 -14.16
CA LYS A 297 26.39 3.31 -13.03
C LYS A 297 26.60 4.76 -13.45
N PRO A 298 27.55 5.09 -14.36
CA PRO A 298 27.73 6.48 -14.82
C PRO A 298 26.47 7.02 -15.51
N TRP A 299 25.81 6.18 -16.33
CA TRP A 299 24.57 6.55 -16.98
C TRP A 299 23.45 6.85 -15.97
N VAL A 300 23.33 6.02 -14.93
CA VAL A 300 22.36 6.21 -13.85
C VAL A 300 22.66 7.50 -13.07
N GLU A 301 23.91 7.78 -12.78
CA GLU A 301 24.34 9.01 -12.10
C GLU A 301 23.98 10.26 -12.92
N GLU A 302 24.21 10.24 -14.23
CA GLU A 302 23.80 11.34 -15.13
C GLU A 302 22.27 11.48 -15.18
N PHE A 303 21.53 10.36 -15.34
CA PHE A 303 20.08 10.36 -15.32
C PHE A 303 19.52 10.99 -14.05
N LEU A 304 20.10 10.70 -12.89
CA LEU A 304 19.70 11.23 -11.59
C LEU A 304 20.11 12.70 -11.43
N ALA A 305 21.33 13.07 -11.87
CA ALA A 305 21.85 14.43 -11.74
C ALA A 305 20.97 15.48 -12.42
N ILE A 306 20.46 15.20 -13.63
CA ILE A 306 19.51 16.06 -14.36
C ILE A 306 18.25 16.36 -13.54
N ARG A 307 17.90 15.47 -12.58
CA ARG A 307 16.72 15.55 -11.70
C ARG A 307 17.05 16.12 -10.32
N GLY A 308 18.30 16.55 -10.10
CA GLY A 308 18.80 17.01 -8.80
C GLY A 308 19.04 15.88 -7.79
N LEU A 309 19.12 14.63 -8.26
CA LEU A 309 19.29 13.45 -7.45
C LEU A 309 20.69 12.87 -7.57
N SER A 310 21.10 12.10 -6.56
CA SER A 310 22.39 11.39 -6.57
C SER A 310 22.25 10.01 -5.92
N LEU A 311 23.13 9.09 -6.30
CA LEU A 311 23.25 7.79 -5.62
C LEU A 311 23.83 7.96 -4.21
N SER A 312 23.40 7.11 -3.29
CA SER A 312 23.99 7.00 -1.96
C SER A 312 25.29 6.18 -2.05
N THR A 313 26.44 6.81 -1.87
CA THR A 313 27.75 6.15 -1.90
C THR A 313 27.88 5.04 -0.84
N GLU A 314 27.25 5.23 0.33
CA GLU A 314 27.28 4.25 1.42
C GLU A 314 26.47 2.98 1.16
N LYS A 315 25.45 3.07 0.30
CA LYS A 315 24.49 1.99 0.06
C LYS A 315 24.51 1.43 -1.35
N THR A 316 25.18 2.10 -2.29
CA THR A 316 25.31 1.65 -3.67
C THR A 316 26.53 0.74 -3.78
N ARG A 317 26.29 -0.50 -4.24
CA ARG A 317 27.36 -1.51 -4.38
C ARG A 317 27.07 -2.49 -5.50
N ILE A 318 28.12 -2.99 -6.11
CA ILE A 318 28.08 -4.07 -7.10
C ILE A 318 28.45 -5.37 -6.38
N VAL A 319 27.58 -6.37 -6.46
CA VAL A 319 27.75 -7.65 -5.76
C VAL A 319 27.53 -8.81 -6.71
N ASN A 320 28.25 -9.91 -6.45
CA ASN A 320 27.99 -11.18 -7.14
C ASN A 320 26.80 -11.89 -6.51
N ILE A 321 25.90 -12.46 -7.33
CA ILE A 321 24.72 -13.17 -6.84
C ILE A 321 25.07 -14.43 -6.01
N ALA A 322 26.28 -14.96 -6.14
CA ALA A 322 26.76 -16.06 -5.29
C ALA A 322 27.05 -15.62 -3.85
N GLU A 323 27.38 -14.34 -3.63
CA GLU A 323 27.49 -13.72 -2.30
C GLU A 323 26.11 -13.35 -1.77
N GLY A 324 25.25 -12.84 -2.68
CA GLY A 324 23.87 -12.46 -2.42
C GLY A 324 23.71 -11.01 -2.01
N PHE A 325 22.47 -10.52 -2.09
CA PHE A 325 22.09 -9.16 -1.76
C PHE A 325 20.73 -9.11 -1.08
N ASP A 326 20.45 -7.99 -0.39
CA ASP A 326 19.19 -7.75 0.28
C ASP A 326 18.35 -6.71 -0.48
N PHE A 327 17.11 -7.05 -0.82
CA PHE A 327 16.18 -6.12 -1.45
C PHE A 327 14.77 -6.29 -0.87
N LEU A 328 14.12 -5.19 -0.48
CA LEU A 328 12.76 -5.16 0.08
C LEU A 328 12.54 -6.17 1.24
N GLY A 329 13.55 -6.37 2.09
CA GLY A 329 13.46 -7.28 3.23
C GLY A 329 13.66 -8.76 2.92
N TRP A 330 14.02 -9.08 1.70
CA TRP A 330 14.42 -10.42 1.26
C TRP A 330 15.89 -10.47 0.89
N HIS A 331 16.50 -11.63 1.12
CA HIS A 331 17.85 -11.98 0.72
C HIS A 331 17.83 -12.88 -0.52
N PHE A 332 18.50 -12.44 -1.58
CA PHE A 332 18.62 -13.15 -2.87
C PHE A 332 20.03 -13.72 -2.97
N ARG A 333 20.15 -15.03 -3.18
CA ARG A 333 21.45 -15.67 -3.33
C ARG A 333 21.37 -16.93 -4.18
N LYS A 334 22.36 -17.13 -5.06
CA LYS A 334 22.53 -18.39 -5.77
C LYS A 334 23.43 -19.36 -4.98
N TYR A 335 22.92 -20.57 -4.79
CA TYR A 335 23.64 -21.68 -4.19
C TYR A 335 23.78 -22.79 -5.25
N SER A 336 25.00 -23.12 -5.68
CA SER A 336 25.22 -24.13 -6.72
C SER A 336 24.33 -23.98 -7.96
N GLY A 337 24.19 -22.73 -8.43
CA GLY A 337 23.40 -22.37 -9.61
C GLY A 337 21.88 -22.24 -9.38
N ARG A 338 21.37 -22.52 -8.18
CA ARG A 338 19.94 -22.35 -7.83
C ARG A 338 19.72 -21.08 -7.02
N LEU A 339 18.86 -20.20 -7.50
CA LEU A 339 18.47 -18.98 -6.78
C LEU A 339 17.51 -19.33 -5.64
N LEU A 340 17.89 -18.94 -4.42
CA LEU A 340 17.01 -18.98 -3.25
C LEU A 340 16.73 -17.56 -2.77
N ILE A 341 15.46 -17.27 -2.50
CA ILE A 341 15.00 -16.02 -1.91
C ILE A 341 14.48 -16.36 -0.53
N LYS A 342 14.99 -15.68 0.49
CA LYS A 342 14.66 -15.91 1.91
C LYS A 342 14.37 -14.58 2.60
N PRO A 343 13.67 -14.56 3.75
CA PRO A 343 13.64 -13.35 4.60
C PRO A 343 15.08 -12.92 4.94
N SER A 344 15.39 -11.64 4.80
CA SER A 344 16.74 -11.16 5.13
C SER A 344 17.00 -11.26 6.64
N LYS A 345 18.25 -11.49 7.04
CA LYS A 345 18.63 -11.57 8.46
C LYS A 345 18.26 -10.28 9.20
N LYS A 346 18.52 -9.13 8.57
CA LYS A 346 18.20 -7.81 9.11
C LYS A 346 16.71 -7.64 9.37
N ASN A 347 15.86 -8.04 8.41
CA ASN A 347 14.40 -7.96 8.55
C ASN A 347 13.88 -8.88 9.67
N ALA A 348 14.35 -10.14 9.71
CA ALA A 348 13.97 -11.10 10.74
C ALA A 348 14.36 -10.62 12.15
N GLN A 349 15.57 -10.08 12.32
CA GLN A 349 16.03 -9.53 13.59
C GLN A 349 15.22 -8.29 14.03
N ALA A 350 14.93 -7.39 13.11
CA ALA A 350 14.12 -6.20 13.38
C ALA A 350 12.69 -6.60 13.80
N PHE A 351 12.10 -7.59 13.13
CA PHE A 351 10.80 -8.13 13.49
C PHE A 351 10.81 -8.76 14.90
N TYR A 352 11.78 -9.61 15.19
CA TYR A 352 11.91 -10.21 16.55
C TYR A 352 12.05 -9.15 17.63
N ARG A 353 12.87 -8.12 17.39
CA ARG A 353 13.03 -7.00 18.33
C ARG A 353 11.69 -6.32 18.63
N LYS A 354 10.92 -5.99 17.59
CA LYS A 354 9.59 -5.37 17.70
C LYS A 354 8.62 -6.25 18.51
N VAL A 355 8.61 -7.57 18.26
CA VAL A 355 7.76 -8.51 19.02
C VAL A 355 8.21 -8.58 20.48
N LYS A 356 9.52 -8.68 20.73
CA LYS A 356 10.09 -8.71 22.10
C LYS A 356 9.78 -7.42 22.88
N GLU A 357 9.88 -6.27 22.24
CA GLU A 357 9.50 -4.96 22.82
C GLU A 357 8.01 -4.95 23.19
N ALA A 358 7.14 -5.42 22.30
CA ALA A 358 5.69 -5.52 22.57
C ALA A 358 5.41 -6.43 23.78
N ILE A 359 6.08 -7.58 23.89
CA ILE A 359 5.97 -8.49 25.06
C ILE A 359 6.48 -7.79 26.32
N SER A 360 7.62 -7.11 26.24
CA SER A 360 8.26 -6.47 27.39
C SER A 360 7.50 -5.24 27.90
N ALA A 361 6.84 -4.50 27.01
CA ALA A 361 5.99 -3.37 27.38
C ALA A 361 4.68 -3.80 28.06
N ASN A 362 4.25 -5.05 27.85
CA ASN A 362 2.96 -5.58 28.32
C ASN A 362 3.15 -6.65 29.42
N LYS A 363 3.90 -6.33 30.49
CA LYS A 363 4.26 -7.27 31.56
C LYS A 363 3.07 -7.74 32.39
N THR A 364 2.06 -6.90 32.58
CA THR A 364 0.93 -7.12 33.49
C THR A 364 -0.39 -7.45 32.82
N VAL A 365 -0.50 -7.32 31.50
CA VAL A 365 -1.74 -7.56 30.76
C VAL A 365 -2.18 -9.04 30.83
N LYS A 366 -3.47 -9.29 30.69
CA LYS A 366 -4.00 -10.66 30.57
C LYS A 366 -3.42 -11.33 29.31
N GLN A 367 -3.27 -12.65 29.36
CA GLN A 367 -2.73 -13.44 28.24
C GLN A 367 -3.49 -13.22 26.93
N GLU A 368 -4.79 -13.18 27.00
CA GLU A 368 -5.66 -12.91 25.85
C GLU A 368 -5.36 -11.56 25.17
N VAL A 369 -5.12 -10.51 25.96
CA VAL A 369 -4.78 -9.17 25.45
C VAL A 369 -3.45 -9.21 24.71
N LEU A 370 -2.46 -9.93 25.29
CA LEU A 370 -1.16 -10.09 24.65
C LEU A 370 -1.27 -10.87 23.33
N ILE A 371 -2.06 -11.95 23.28
CA ILE A 371 -2.33 -12.72 22.06
C ILE A 371 -3.00 -11.81 21.00
N ARG A 372 -3.98 -11.01 21.42
CA ARG A 372 -4.68 -10.07 20.51
C ARG A 372 -3.74 -9.02 19.93
N LEU A 373 -2.78 -8.54 20.71
CA LEU A 373 -1.75 -7.60 20.28
C LEU A 373 -0.74 -8.23 19.30
N LEU A 374 -0.26 -9.45 19.60
CA LEU A 374 0.80 -10.09 18.83
C LEU A 374 0.32 -10.73 17.53
N ASN A 375 -0.88 -11.31 17.50
CA ASN A 375 -1.37 -12.06 16.33
C ASN A 375 -1.40 -11.24 15.02
N PRO A 376 -1.83 -9.98 14.99
CA PRO A 376 -1.74 -9.17 13.77
C PRO A 376 -0.30 -8.96 13.29
N MET A 377 0.64 -8.77 14.22
CA MET A 377 2.06 -8.58 13.89
C MET A 377 2.67 -9.85 13.29
N LEU A 378 2.44 -11.00 13.94
CA LEU A 378 2.94 -12.30 13.51
C LEU A 378 2.38 -12.67 12.13
N ARG A 379 1.07 -12.55 11.97
CA ARG A 379 0.38 -12.86 10.72
C ARG A 379 0.83 -11.95 9.57
N GLY A 380 0.89 -10.64 9.80
CA GLY A 380 1.32 -9.69 8.77
C GLY A 380 2.73 -9.97 8.27
N TRP A 381 3.68 -10.27 9.18
CA TRP A 381 5.04 -10.62 8.82
C TRP A 381 5.14 -11.98 8.10
N ALA A 382 4.40 -12.98 8.56
CA ALA A 382 4.36 -14.29 7.92
C ALA A 382 3.77 -14.23 6.50
N GLN A 383 2.68 -13.48 6.31
CA GLN A 383 2.07 -13.27 4.98
C GLN A 383 3.02 -12.53 4.03
N TYR A 384 3.76 -11.52 4.53
CA TYR A 384 4.75 -10.81 3.71
C TYR A 384 5.84 -11.73 3.17
N HIS A 385 6.27 -12.70 3.98
CA HIS A 385 7.34 -13.63 3.61
C HIS A 385 6.84 -14.99 3.06
N SER A 386 5.52 -15.20 2.96
CA SER A 386 4.96 -16.44 2.44
C SER A 386 5.30 -16.75 0.97
N PRO A 387 5.63 -15.78 0.09
CA PRO A 387 6.01 -16.10 -1.30
C PRO A 387 7.42 -16.66 -1.46
N VAL A 388 8.25 -16.68 -0.43
CA VAL A 388 9.67 -17.05 -0.49
C VAL A 388 10.00 -18.26 0.40
N VAL A 389 11.23 -18.75 0.34
CA VAL A 389 11.71 -19.90 1.15
C VAL A 389 11.89 -19.45 2.60
N ALA A 390 10.78 -19.38 3.36
CA ALA A 390 10.75 -18.79 4.70
C ALA A 390 10.63 -19.79 5.85
N LYS A 391 10.36 -21.10 5.62
CA LYS A 391 10.05 -22.07 6.68
C LYS A 391 11.10 -22.15 7.78
N ALA A 392 12.38 -22.25 7.44
CA ALA A 392 13.45 -22.30 8.43
C ALA A 392 13.51 -21.00 9.27
N THR A 393 13.25 -19.85 8.64
CA THR A 393 13.20 -18.55 9.34
C THR A 393 11.95 -18.47 10.24
N PHE A 394 10.81 -18.97 9.78
CA PHE A 394 9.59 -19.03 10.57
C PHE A 394 9.77 -19.87 11.84
N ASN A 395 10.33 -21.08 11.71
CA ASN A 395 10.61 -21.96 12.85
C ASN A 395 11.56 -21.29 13.86
N LYS A 396 12.63 -20.66 13.37
CA LYS A 396 13.57 -19.93 14.23
C LYS A 396 12.90 -18.78 14.98
N MET A 397 12.08 -17.99 14.30
CA MET A 397 11.37 -16.87 14.91
C MET A 397 10.34 -17.36 15.93
N GLU A 398 9.58 -18.40 15.60
CA GLU A 398 8.60 -19.01 16.52
C GLU A 398 9.27 -19.48 17.82
N HIS A 399 10.41 -20.18 17.70
CA HIS A 399 11.18 -20.60 18.88
C HIS A 399 11.67 -19.40 19.72
N GLN A 400 12.17 -18.33 19.10
CA GLN A 400 12.62 -17.14 19.85
C GLN A 400 11.46 -16.42 20.55
N ILE A 401 10.30 -16.35 19.89
CA ILE A 401 9.08 -15.74 20.45
C ILE A 401 8.54 -16.59 21.60
N PHE A 402 8.54 -17.93 21.43
CA PHE A 402 8.19 -18.86 22.49
C PHE A 402 9.03 -18.62 23.74
N ARG A 403 10.35 -18.54 23.60
CA ARG A 403 11.26 -18.24 24.73
C ARG A 403 10.93 -16.91 25.42
N ALA A 404 10.63 -15.87 24.65
CA ALA A 404 10.26 -14.56 25.22
C ALA A 404 8.93 -14.63 26.00
N LEU A 405 7.95 -15.37 25.51
CA LEU A 405 6.66 -15.58 26.18
C LEU A 405 6.78 -16.48 27.41
N PHE A 406 7.63 -17.51 27.34
CA PHE A 406 7.91 -18.35 28.50
C PHE A 406 8.51 -17.53 29.66
N TRP A 407 9.48 -16.68 29.37
CA TRP A 407 10.06 -15.79 30.37
C TRP A 407 9.08 -14.71 30.86
N TRP A 408 8.18 -14.22 30.00
CA TRP A 408 7.08 -13.35 30.39
C TRP A 408 6.16 -14.03 31.39
N ALA A 409 5.78 -15.28 31.14
CA ALA A 409 4.92 -16.08 32.05
C ALA A 409 5.65 -16.42 33.36
N LYS A 410 6.92 -16.85 33.30
CA LYS A 410 7.72 -17.20 34.48
C LYS A 410 7.95 -16.01 35.42
N ARG A 411 8.19 -14.81 34.85
CA ARG A 411 8.38 -13.58 35.64
C ARG A 411 7.14 -13.21 36.46
N ARG A 412 5.95 -13.53 35.98
CA ARG A 412 4.68 -13.25 36.67
C ARG A 412 4.44 -14.16 37.87
N HIS A 413 5.09 -15.32 37.88
CA HIS A 413 4.91 -16.37 38.90
C HIS A 413 6.28 -16.91 39.32
N ARG A 414 7.07 -16.08 39.97
CA ARG A 414 8.47 -16.38 40.32
C ARG A 414 8.62 -17.63 41.16
N GLU A 415 7.67 -17.87 42.07
CA GLU A 415 7.71 -18.98 43.01
C GLU A 415 7.08 -20.27 42.44
N LYS A 416 6.44 -20.22 41.31
CA LYS A 416 5.84 -21.40 40.68
C LYS A 416 6.86 -22.12 39.80
N ASN A 417 6.79 -23.46 39.81
CA ASN A 417 7.66 -24.29 38.99
C ASN A 417 7.29 -24.20 37.48
N THR A 418 8.11 -24.75 36.64
CA THR A 418 7.94 -24.74 35.18
C THR A 418 6.69 -25.46 34.71
N GLU A 419 6.33 -26.56 35.38
CA GLU A 419 5.15 -27.36 35.04
C GLU A 419 3.86 -26.58 35.30
N TRP A 420 3.77 -25.85 36.41
CA TRP A 420 2.64 -24.99 36.69
C TRP A 420 2.49 -23.89 35.64
N VAL A 421 3.60 -23.23 35.26
CA VAL A 421 3.60 -22.20 34.20
C VAL A 421 3.15 -22.79 32.86
N ARG A 422 3.60 -24.03 32.55
CA ARG A 422 3.16 -24.77 31.38
C ARG A 422 1.65 -24.99 31.39
N LYS A 423 1.13 -25.58 32.43
CA LYS A 423 -0.32 -25.87 32.56
C LYS A 423 -1.18 -24.62 32.47
N LYS A 424 -0.68 -23.48 32.98
CA LYS A 424 -1.45 -22.23 33.02
C LYS A 424 -1.46 -21.48 31.69
N TYR A 425 -0.34 -21.45 30.96
CA TYR A 425 -0.15 -20.55 29.81
C TYR A 425 -0.02 -21.26 28.47
N PHE A 426 0.19 -22.57 28.49
CA PHE A 426 0.44 -23.37 27.31
C PHE A 426 -0.43 -24.62 27.31
N ALA A 427 -0.86 -25.03 26.11
CA ALA A 427 -1.63 -26.26 25.91
C ALA A 427 -0.99 -27.12 24.82
N SER A 428 -1.36 -28.38 24.78
CA SER A 428 -1.08 -29.27 23.66
C SER A 428 -2.33 -29.33 22.77
N LEU A 429 -2.16 -29.03 21.48
CA LEU A 429 -3.23 -28.97 20.49
C LEU A 429 -2.85 -29.81 19.27
N GLY A 430 -3.45 -31.01 19.16
CA GLY A 430 -3.05 -32.00 18.17
C GLY A 430 -1.55 -32.33 18.31
N ASP A 431 -0.82 -32.26 17.24
CA ASP A 431 0.62 -32.55 17.19
C ASP A 431 1.52 -31.41 17.75
N ARG A 432 0.93 -30.28 18.16
CA ARG A 432 1.67 -29.12 18.67
C ARG A 432 1.64 -29.07 20.19
N ASN A 433 2.82 -29.12 20.79
CA ASN A 433 3.01 -28.97 22.22
C ASN A 433 3.44 -27.54 22.57
N TRP A 434 3.13 -27.11 23.79
CA TRP A 434 3.51 -25.80 24.30
C TRP A 434 2.94 -24.62 23.48
N VAL A 435 1.71 -24.74 22.99
CA VAL A 435 1.00 -23.66 22.30
C VAL A 435 0.57 -22.61 23.32
N PHE A 436 1.08 -21.39 23.18
CA PHE A 436 0.68 -20.27 24.02
C PHE A 436 -0.75 -19.84 23.68
N GLY A 437 -1.69 -20.06 24.64
CA GLY A 437 -3.10 -19.82 24.40
C GLY A 437 -3.94 -19.91 25.66
N THR A 438 -5.18 -19.46 25.57
CA THR A 438 -6.14 -19.43 26.67
C THR A 438 -7.56 -19.70 26.19
N GLU A 439 -8.38 -20.28 27.04
CA GLU A 439 -9.81 -20.35 26.83
C GLU A 439 -10.46 -18.98 27.08
N LEU A 440 -11.38 -18.60 26.24
CA LEU A 440 -12.21 -17.41 26.38
C LEU A 440 -13.67 -17.83 26.36
N VAL A 441 -14.44 -17.26 27.27
CA VAL A 441 -15.90 -17.33 27.21
C VAL A 441 -16.36 -16.16 26.33
N GLU A 442 -16.95 -16.46 25.17
CA GLU A 442 -17.54 -15.45 24.30
C GLU A 442 -18.95 -15.05 24.81
N GLY A 443 -19.51 -13.98 24.26
CA GLY A 443 -20.80 -13.44 24.75
C GLY A 443 -22.01 -14.37 24.60
N ASP A 444 -21.86 -15.49 23.90
CA ASP A 444 -22.82 -16.60 23.78
C ASP A 444 -22.66 -17.67 24.87
N GLY A 445 -21.70 -17.49 25.81
CA GLY A 445 -21.36 -18.45 26.84
C GLY A 445 -20.47 -19.61 26.39
N GLU A 446 -20.18 -19.73 25.10
CA GLU A 446 -19.29 -20.76 24.58
C GLU A 446 -17.82 -20.49 24.95
N LYS A 447 -17.14 -21.55 25.38
CA LYS A 447 -15.70 -21.55 25.60
C LYS A 447 -14.98 -21.77 24.28
N ARG A 448 -14.20 -20.77 23.82
CA ARG A 448 -13.37 -20.89 22.63
C ARG A 448 -11.91 -20.72 22.97
N TRP A 449 -11.08 -21.63 22.42
CA TRP A 449 -9.63 -21.54 22.55
C TRP A 449 -9.06 -20.45 21.64
N ARG A 450 -8.27 -19.55 22.22
CA ARG A 450 -7.54 -18.53 21.47
C ARG A 450 -6.04 -18.72 21.66
N GLU A 451 -5.34 -18.95 20.55
CA GLU A 451 -3.90 -19.20 20.55
C GLU A 451 -3.10 -18.10 19.88
N LEU A 452 -1.80 -18.08 20.18
CA LEU A 452 -0.84 -17.31 19.43
C LEU A 452 -0.70 -17.88 18.02
N TYR A 453 -0.64 -17.00 17.03
CA TYR A 453 -0.47 -17.38 15.62
C TYR A 453 0.84 -18.13 15.41
N SER A 454 0.78 -19.33 14.85
CA SER A 454 1.98 -20.11 14.48
C SER A 454 2.57 -19.62 13.16
N LEU A 455 3.80 -19.15 13.21
CA LEU A 455 4.56 -18.77 12.02
C LEU A 455 4.88 -20.01 11.17
N ALA A 456 5.25 -21.11 11.82
CA ALA A 456 5.59 -22.38 11.18
C ALA A 456 4.42 -22.97 10.38
N SER A 457 3.17 -22.75 10.81
CA SER A 457 1.99 -23.23 10.09
C SER A 457 1.68 -22.45 8.81
N THR A 458 2.29 -21.28 8.61
CA THR A 458 2.04 -20.45 7.42
C THR A 458 2.48 -21.18 6.15
N PRO A 459 1.58 -21.43 5.18
CA PRO A 459 1.95 -22.08 3.93
C PRO A 459 2.81 -21.16 3.07
N ILE A 460 3.78 -21.75 2.35
CA ILE A 460 4.52 -21.05 1.30
C ILE A 460 3.64 -21.03 0.05
N LYS A 461 3.32 -19.82 -0.43
CA LYS A 461 2.46 -19.60 -1.60
C LYS A 461 3.21 -18.82 -2.66
N ARG A 462 3.37 -19.40 -3.86
CA ARG A 462 4.01 -18.70 -4.97
C ARG A 462 3.18 -17.47 -5.37
N HIS A 463 3.84 -16.31 -5.45
CA HIS A 463 3.20 -15.07 -5.88
C HIS A 463 2.95 -15.06 -7.40
N LYS A 464 1.75 -14.64 -7.80
CA LYS A 464 1.42 -14.41 -9.21
C LYS A 464 1.79 -12.97 -9.56
N LYS A 465 2.91 -12.82 -10.28
CA LYS A 465 3.40 -11.50 -10.70
C LYS A 465 2.41 -10.80 -11.62
N ILE A 466 2.23 -9.49 -11.41
CA ILE A 466 1.48 -8.62 -12.32
C ILE A 466 2.18 -8.52 -13.68
N ARG A 467 1.42 -8.39 -14.76
CA ARG A 467 1.98 -8.13 -16.10
C ARG A 467 2.68 -6.77 -16.11
N GLY A 468 3.83 -6.68 -16.78
CA GLY A 468 4.59 -5.43 -16.89
C GLY A 468 3.85 -4.33 -17.66
N ASP A 469 3.09 -4.73 -18.67
CA ASP A 469 2.26 -3.89 -19.53
C ASP A 469 0.87 -3.55 -18.95
N PHE A 470 0.55 -4.07 -17.77
CA PHE A 470 -0.75 -3.81 -17.15
C PHE A 470 -0.94 -2.32 -16.84
N ASN A 471 -1.99 -1.75 -17.45
CA ASN A 471 -2.47 -0.40 -17.15
C ASN A 471 -3.89 -0.49 -16.54
N PRO A 472 -4.10 -0.07 -15.28
CA PRO A 472 -5.40 -0.13 -14.65
C PRO A 472 -6.46 0.74 -15.34
N PHE A 473 -6.07 1.68 -16.19
CA PHE A 473 -6.97 2.57 -16.93
C PHE A 473 -7.25 2.12 -18.38
N ASP A 474 -6.71 0.98 -18.80
CA ASP A 474 -6.99 0.39 -20.10
C ASP A 474 -8.22 -0.55 -20.02
N PRO A 475 -9.32 -0.24 -20.74
CA PRO A 475 -10.51 -1.09 -20.76
C PRO A 475 -10.23 -2.52 -21.22
N ALA A 476 -9.31 -2.73 -22.16
CA ALA A 476 -8.96 -4.06 -22.66
C ALA A 476 -8.35 -4.97 -21.57
N GLN A 477 -7.81 -4.38 -20.50
CA GLN A 477 -7.18 -5.08 -19.39
C GLN A 477 -8.06 -5.12 -18.12
N GLU A 478 -9.31 -4.65 -18.21
CA GLU A 478 -10.19 -4.52 -17.04
C GLU A 478 -10.46 -5.87 -16.36
N MET A 479 -10.81 -6.90 -17.13
CA MET A 479 -11.03 -8.26 -16.62
C MET A 479 -9.80 -8.83 -15.90
N TYR A 480 -8.61 -8.64 -16.48
CA TYR A 480 -7.37 -9.04 -15.83
C TYR A 480 -7.16 -8.31 -14.49
N GLY A 481 -7.38 -6.99 -14.48
CA GLY A 481 -7.25 -6.17 -13.28
C GLY A 481 -8.26 -6.53 -12.20
N GLU A 482 -9.49 -6.88 -12.56
CA GLU A 482 -10.53 -7.32 -11.61
C GLU A 482 -10.21 -8.69 -11.00
N ASN A 483 -9.81 -9.65 -11.80
CA ASN A 483 -9.40 -10.97 -11.34
C ASN A 483 -8.17 -10.87 -10.40
N LEU A 484 -7.17 -10.07 -10.78
CA LEU A 484 -5.99 -9.84 -9.94
C LEU A 484 -6.35 -9.21 -8.58
N ARG A 485 -7.23 -8.22 -8.56
CA ARG A 485 -7.70 -7.58 -7.31
C ARG A 485 -8.46 -8.57 -6.44
N ARG A 486 -9.38 -9.35 -7.05
CA ARG A 486 -10.14 -10.38 -6.34
C ARG A 486 -9.21 -11.41 -5.70
N ASP A 487 -8.26 -11.96 -6.46
CA ASP A 487 -7.31 -12.97 -5.97
C ASP A 487 -6.51 -12.41 -4.77
N ARG A 488 -6.00 -11.19 -4.87
CA ARG A 488 -5.24 -10.52 -3.80
C ARG A 488 -6.09 -10.18 -2.57
N MET A 489 -7.36 -9.83 -2.76
CA MET A 489 -8.28 -9.61 -1.64
C MET A 489 -8.58 -10.90 -0.90
N LEU A 490 -8.83 -12.00 -1.63
CA LEU A 490 -9.04 -13.32 -1.04
C LEU A 490 -7.80 -13.80 -0.25
N GLU A 491 -6.60 -13.52 -0.74
CA GLU A 491 -5.36 -13.77 0.00
C GLU A 491 -5.27 -12.97 1.30
N ASN A 492 -5.60 -11.68 1.27
CA ASN A 492 -5.62 -10.82 2.46
C ASN A 492 -6.64 -11.28 3.50
N MET A 493 -7.79 -11.78 3.06
CA MET A 493 -8.87 -12.28 3.91
C MET A 493 -8.67 -13.74 4.33
N SER A 494 -7.65 -14.44 3.83
CA SER A 494 -7.45 -15.90 3.98
C SER A 494 -7.46 -16.40 5.43
N HIS A 495 -7.19 -15.53 6.39
CA HIS A 495 -7.21 -15.83 7.81
C HIS A 495 -8.61 -15.84 8.45
N ARG A 496 -9.65 -15.38 7.73
CA ARG A 496 -11.05 -15.39 8.17
C ARG A 496 -11.95 -15.90 7.04
N LYS A 497 -12.24 -17.19 7.05
CA LYS A 497 -13.12 -17.85 6.05
C LYS A 497 -14.47 -17.14 5.90
N GLN A 498 -15.01 -16.60 6.98
CA GLN A 498 -16.26 -15.85 6.99
C GLN A 498 -16.17 -14.57 6.13
N TRP A 499 -15.08 -13.82 6.20
CA TRP A 499 -14.89 -12.64 5.38
C TRP A 499 -14.76 -12.97 3.89
N ILE A 500 -14.09 -14.08 3.57
CA ILE A 500 -14.02 -14.58 2.19
C ILE A 500 -15.43 -14.80 1.65
N LYS A 501 -16.26 -15.52 2.42
CA LYS A 501 -17.64 -15.81 2.02
C LYS A 501 -18.45 -14.52 1.85
N LEU A 502 -18.43 -13.62 2.82
CA LEU A 502 -19.12 -12.32 2.72
C LEU A 502 -18.63 -11.51 1.51
N TYR A 503 -17.31 -11.47 1.26
CA TYR A 503 -16.74 -10.75 0.12
C TYR A 503 -17.18 -11.33 -1.22
N VAL A 504 -17.20 -12.66 -1.34
CA VAL A 504 -17.65 -13.36 -2.56
C VAL A 504 -19.16 -13.17 -2.75
N ASP A 505 -19.96 -13.38 -1.70
CA ASP A 505 -21.42 -13.21 -1.72
C ASP A 505 -21.82 -11.77 -2.12
N GLN A 506 -21.02 -10.77 -1.73
CA GLN A 506 -21.22 -9.37 -2.09
C GLN A 506 -20.55 -8.96 -3.40
N ARG A 507 -19.99 -9.90 -4.18
CA ARG A 507 -19.22 -9.62 -5.42
C ARG A 507 -18.12 -8.55 -5.21
N GLY A 508 -17.55 -8.48 -3.99
CA GLY A 508 -16.54 -7.50 -3.61
C GLY A 508 -17.04 -6.07 -3.45
N LEU A 509 -18.35 -5.85 -3.33
CA LEU A 509 -18.98 -4.53 -3.21
C LEU A 509 -19.41 -4.24 -1.77
N CYS A 510 -19.34 -2.98 -1.36
CA CYS A 510 -19.90 -2.51 -0.10
C CYS A 510 -21.43 -2.54 -0.16
N ALA A 511 -22.09 -3.12 0.84
CA ALA A 511 -23.55 -3.26 0.86
C ALA A 511 -24.31 -1.90 0.90
N VAL A 512 -23.66 -0.81 1.33
CA VAL A 512 -24.28 0.53 1.42
C VAL A 512 -24.07 1.33 0.13
N CYS A 513 -22.82 1.54 -0.30
CA CYS A 513 -22.52 2.41 -1.44
C CYS A 513 -22.29 1.67 -2.75
N GLN A 514 -22.30 0.34 -2.73
CA GLN A 514 -22.07 -0.53 -3.87
C GLN A 514 -20.76 -0.27 -4.64
N CYS A 515 -19.82 0.42 -4.01
CA CYS A 515 -18.47 0.61 -4.52
C CYS A 515 -17.56 -0.55 -4.12
N LYS A 516 -16.48 -0.77 -4.88
CA LYS A 516 -15.56 -1.89 -4.66
C LYS A 516 -14.85 -1.77 -3.32
N ILE A 517 -14.87 -2.86 -2.54
CA ILE A 517 -14.05 -3.01 -1.34
C ILE A 517 -12.65 -3.42 -1.78
N THR A 518 -11.64 -2.63 -1.39
CA THR A 518 -10.23 -2.86 -1.71
C THR A 518 -9.40 -2.81 -0.42
N LYS A 519 -8.12 -3.17 -0.54
CA LYS A 519 -7.19 -3.04 0.59
C LYS A 519 -7.02 -1.58 1.03
N GLU A 520 -7.06 -0.66 0.10
CA GLU A 520 -6.89 0.78 0.33
C GLU A 520 -8.13 1.38 1.01
N THR A 521 -9.33 0.98 0.60
CA THR A 521 -10.57 1.44 1.24
C THR A 521 -10.78 0.81 2.61
N GLY A 522 -10.23 -0.38 2.84
CA GLY A 522 -10.53 -1.19 4.02
C GLY A 522 -11.96 -1.71 4.04
N TRP A 523 -12.29 -2.45 5.09
CA TRP A 523 -13.65 -2.96 5.34
C TRP A 523 -13.88 -3.20 6.83
N ASP A 524 -15.13 -3.04 7.23
CA ASP A 524 -15.65 -3.42 8.53
C ASP A 524 -16.71 -4.51 8.35
N ASP A 525 -16.78 -5.42 9.30
CA ASP A 525 -17.76 -6.49 9.37
C ASP A 525 -18.94 -6.01 10.23
N HIS A 526 -20.08 -5.81 9.59
CA HIS A 526 -21.26 -5.19 10.20
C HIS A 526 -22.39 -6.21 10.38
N HIS A 527 -23.06 -6.17 11.54
CA HIS A 527 -24.27 -6.93 11.81
C HIS A 527 -25.50 -6.14 11.33
N ILE A 528 -26.30 -6.74 10.44
CA ILE A 528 -27.53 -6.14 9.91
C ILE A 528 -28.52 -5.86 11.05
N VAL A 529 -28.78 -6.90 11.85
CA VAL A 529 -29.45 -6.76 13.17
C VAL A 529 -28.35 -6.71 14.21
N TYR A 530 -28.31 -5.63 15.00
CA TYR A 530 -27.28 -5.44 16.02
C TYR A 530 -27.34 -6.51 17.10
N ARG A 531 -26.20 -6.92 17.64
CA ARG A 531 -26.13 -7.87 18.77
C ARG A 531 -26.92 -7.38 19.98
N THR A 532 -26.94 -6.09 20.24
CA THR A 532 -27.76 -5.47 21.30
C THR A 532 -29.26 -5.63 21.10
N HIS A 533 -29.69 -5.92 19.87
CA HIS A 533 -31.08 -6.18 19.50
C HIS A 533 -31.33 -7.67 19.18
N GLY A 534 -30.51 -8.57 19.71
CA GLY A 534 -30.67 -10.02 19.51
C GLY A 534 -30.16 -10.56 18.18
N GLY A 535 -29.37 -9.77 17.43
CA GLY A 535 -28.79 -10.19 16.16
C GLY A 535 -27.73 -11.27 16.32
N SER A 536 -27.84 -12.35 15.53
CA SER A 536 -26.92 -13.48 15.53
C SER A 536 -25.61 -13.19 14.79
N ASP A 537 -24.55 -13.95 15.11
CA ASP A 537 -23.26 -13.94 14.39
C ASP A 537 -23.29 -14.76 13.07
N ALA A 538 -24.45 -15.27 12.68
CA ALA A 538 -24.63 -16.01 11.43
C ALA A 538 -24.28 -15.14 10.21
N LEU A 539 -23.71 -15.76 9.17
CA LEU A 539 -23.32 -15.06 7.93
C LEU A 539 -24.51 -14.37 7.24
N GLY A 540 -25.74 -14.85 7.45
CA GLY A 540 -26.96 -14.20 6.95
C GLY A 540 -27.21 -12.82 7.56
N ASN A 541 -26.75 -12.59 8.80
CA ASN A 541 -26.89 -11.33 9.52
C ASN A 541 -25.66 -10.40 9.37
N ARG A 542 -24.71 -10.71 8.50
CA ARG A 542 -23.45 -9.97 8.41
C ARG A 542 -23.16 -9.52 6.97
N VAL A 543 -22.56 -8.33 6.86
CA VAL A 543 -22.12 -7.75 5.60
C VAL A 543 -20.79 -7.01 5.80
N LEU A 544 -20.02 -6.86 4.71
CA LEU A 544 -18.83 -6.02 4.67
C LEU A 544 -19.19 -4.62 4.19
N LEU A 545 -18.77 -3.62 4.92
CA LEU A 545 -18.96 -2.21 4.61
C LEU A 545 -17.60 -1.50 4.56
N HIS A 546 -17.49 -0.40 3.80
CA HIS A 546 -16.39 0.52 4.01
C HIS A 546 -16.48 1.13 5.42
N PRO A 547 -15.35 1.46 6.07
CA PRO A 547 -15.37 2.05 7.42
C PRO A 547 -16.22 3.31 7.52
N ASN A 548 -16.21 4.15 6.47
CA ASN A 548 -17.03 5.35 6.44
C ASN A 548 -18.54 5.04 6.25
N CYS A 549 -18.87 4.07 5.39
CA CYS A 549 -20.25 3.61 5.24
C CYS A 549 -20.77 2.98 6.54
N HIS A 550 -19.93 2.22 7.24
CA HIS A 550 -20.23 1.65 8.54
C HIS A 550 -20.52 2.74 9.58
N HIS A 551 -19.67 3.76 9.64
CA HIS A 551 -19.90 4.92 10.52
C HIS A 551 -21.22 5.65 10.20
N GLN A 552 -21.54 5.86 8.91
CA GLN A 552 -22.79 6.49 8.49
C GLN A 552 -24.04 5.68 8.87
N VAL A 553 -23.97 4.34 8.77
CA VAL A 553 -25.06 3.45 9.21
C VAL A 553 -25.36 3.66 10.69
N HIS A 554 -24.32 3.72 11.53
CA HIS A 554 -24.50 3.92 12.97
C HIS A 554 -24.98 5.34 13.33
N HIS A 555 -24.50 6.38 12.63
CA HIS A 555 -24.90 7.77 12.93
C HIS A 555 -26.29 8.17 12.43
N HIS A 556 -26.74 7.58 11.32
CA HIS A 556 -28.00 7.99 10.68
C HIS A 556 -29.08 6.91 10.74
N GLY A 557 -28.87 5.83 11.51
CA GLY A 557 -29.85 4.75 11.69
C GLY A 557 -30.27 4.06 10.37
N ARG A 558 -29.40 4.09 9.35
CA ARG A 558 -29.72 3.48 8.04
C ARG A 558 -29.79 1.97 8.16
N THR A 559 -30.88 1.40 7.70
CA THR A 559 -31.03 -0.04 7.56
C THR A 559 -30.09 -0.57 6.46
N VAL A 560 -29.34 -1.59 6.75
CA VAL A 560 -28.47 -2.27 5.77
C VAL A 560 -29.14 -3.55 5.37
N VAL A 561 -29.27 -3.77 4.07
CA VAL A 561 -29.84 -5.00 3.52
C VAL A 561 -28.72 -5.78 2.85
N LYS A 562 -28.75 -7.11 2.98
CA LYS A 562 -27.81 -7.97 2.26
C LYS A 562 -28.04 -7.82 0.75
N PRO A 563 -26.99 -7.51 -0.05
CA PRO A 563 -27.16 -7.40 -1.49
C PRO A 563 -27.66 -8.73 -2.05
N VAL A 564 -28.80 -8.72 -2.73
CA VAL A 564 -29.30 -9.84 -3.53
C VAL A 564 -28.84 -9.59 -4.95
N PHE A 565 -28.04 -10.48 -5.49
CA PHE A 565 -27.68 -10.46 -6.90
C PHE A 565 -28.45 -11.58 -7.59
N GLU A 566 -29.29 -11.24 -8.52
CA GLU A 566 -29.88 -12.22 -9.42
C GLU A 566 -28.77 -12.95 -10.19
N ILE A 567 -28.88 -14.25 -10.27
CA ILE A 567 -27.91 -15.19 -10.86
C ILE A 567 -27.92 -15.04 -12.39
#